data_64c7338c1600e515c479b1e9da7c03f3
#
_entry.id   64c7338c1600e515c479b1e9da7c03f3
#
_cell.length_a   1.000
_cell.length_b   1.000
_cell.length_c   1.000
_cell.angle_alpha   90.00
_cell.angle_beta   90.00
_cell.angle_gamma   90.00
#
_symmetry.space_group_name_H-M   'P 1'
#
loop_
_entity.id
_entity.type
_entity.pdbx_description
1 polymer ?
#
loop_
_entity_poly.entity_id
_entity_poly.type
_entity_poly.pdbx_seq_one_letter_code
_entity_poly.pdbx_strand_id
1 'polypeptide(L)'
;MGCAQQRGAEGMSPAMNLPPRDSRWWRRMAIGLPYAWLVLFFFVPFLLVFKISLSDPIVGQPPFTSLFSSGGTSLLNITWDNYRFLFDDDLYLVSYLKSLQIAFISTLLCLALGYPLAYAIARARPPWRNVLLLLIILPFWTSFLLRVYAWMGVLGDHGLINNLLMWLGMIERPLKLLYTDLAVYLGILYSYLPYMVLPLYASLERLDPDLHEAAADLGAAPLSVFRDITLPLSLPGIIAGSLLVFIPAIGEFVIPSLLGGLDSLM
;
A
#
# COMPACT_ATOMS: atom_id res chain seq x y z
N MET A 1 29.63 -43.60 -62.06
CA MET A 1 29.27 -42.31 -62.61
C MET A 1 27.83 -41.98 -62.22
N GLY A 2 27.56 -40.88 -61.48
CA GLY A 2 26.21 -40.34 -61.38
C GLY A 2 25.51 -40.62 -60.01
N CYS A 3 26.07 -40.09 -58.93
CA CYS A 3 25.34 -40.02 -57.65
C CYS A 3 25.71 -38.74 -56.95
N ALA A 4 25.17 -37.62 -57.42
CA ALA A 4 25.32 -36.34 -56.77
C ALA A 4 24.26 -35.38 -57.31
N GLN A 5 23.11 -35.26 -56.67
CA GLN A 5 22.23 -34.08 -56.74
C GLN A 5 20.80 -34.42 -56.28
N GLN A 6 20.66 -34.61 -54.95
CA GLN A 6 19.36 -34.49 -54.31
C GLN A 6 19.57 -34.26 -52.80
N ARG A 7 20.05 -33.08 -52.46
CA ARG A 7 19.94 -32.53 -51.08
C ARG A 7 19.82 -31.03 -51.22
N GLY A 8 18.63 -30.52 -51.12
CA GLY A 8 18.43 -29.06 -51.12
C GLY A 8 17.01 -28.61 -51.32
N ALA A 9 16.05 -29.18 -50.60
CA ALA A 9 14.71 -28.60 -50.55
C ALA A 9 13.87 -29.14 -49.40
N GLU A 10 14.38 -29.06 -48.18
CA GLU A 10 13.50 -29.28 -47.00
C GLU A 10 13.95 -28.30 -45.93
N GLY A 11 13.11 -27.34 -45.58
CA GLY A 11 13.32 -26.50 -44.40
C GLY A 11 13.03 -25.03 -44.56
N MET A 12 12.10 -24.68 -45.46
CA MET A 12 11.55 -23.31 -45.40
C MET A 12 10.34 -23.36 -44.45
N SER A 13 10.57 -23.16 -43.17
CA SER A 13 9.53 -22.89 -42.22
C SER A 13 8.69 -21.73 -42.72
N PRO A 14 7.35 -21.77 -42.65
CA PRO A 14 6.52 -20.67 -43.08
C PRO A 14 6.90 -19.45 -42.24
N ALA A 15 7.43 -18.44 -42.87
CA ALA A 15 7.65 -17.14 -42.27
C ALA A 15 6.30 -16.70 -41.69
N MET A 16 6.20 -16.71 -40.37
CA MET A 16 5.06 -16.18 -39.63
C MET A 16 4.90 -14.74 -40.06
N ASN A 17 3.91 -14.46 -40.90
CA ASN A 17 3.56 -13.10 -41.32
C ASN A 17 3.12 -12.31 -40.08
N LEU A 18 4.09 -11.80 -39.38
CA LEU A 18 3.82 -10.84 -38.33
C LEU A 18 3.24 -9.61 -39.01
N PRO A 19 2.11 -9.09 -38.53
CA PRO A 19 1.52 -7.88 -39.10
C PRO A 19 2.55 -6.76 -39.08
N PRO A 20 2.55 -5.86 -40.08
CA PRO A 20 3.55 -4.80 -40.23
C PRO A 20 3.63 -4.00 -38.93
N ARG A 21 4.83 -3.93 -38.36
CA ARG A 21 5.17 -3.38 -37.03
C ARG A 21 4.92 -1.87 -36.94
N ASP A 22 4.41 -1.22 -37.95
CA ASP A 22 4.29 0.23 -38.13
C ASP A 22 2.87 0.77 -38.26
N SER A 23 1.85 0.06 -37.88
CA SER A 23 0.54 0.71 -37.82
C SER A 23 0.47 1.56 -36.52
N ARG A 24 0.79 2.85 -36.67
CA ARG A 24 0.62 3.89 -35.62
C ARG A 24 -0.77 3.82 -35.00
N TRP A 25 -1.74 3.28 -35.71
CA TRP A 25 -3.11 3.05 -35.27
C TRP A 25 -3.20 1.98 -34.17
N TRP A 26 -2.57 0.81 -34.35
CA TRP A 26 -2.54 -0.25 -33.33
C TRP A 26 -1.88 0.21 -32.03
N ARG A 27 -0.80 0.97 -32.13
CA ARG A 27 -0.12 1.57 -30.98
C ARG A 27 -1.01 2.60 -30.29
N ARG A 28 -1.74 3.42 -31.04
CA ARG A 28 -2.70 4.40 -30.49
C ARG A 28 -3.87 3.70 -29.80
N MET A 29 -4.40 2.62 -30.36
CA MET A 29 -5.45 1.84 -29.74
C MET A 29 -4.97 1.10 -28.49
N ALA A 30 -3.80 0.46 -28.53
CA ALA A 30 -3.22 -0.22 -27.38
C ALA A 30 -2.96 0.72 -26.19
N ILE A 31 -2.63 1.97 -26.47
CA ILE A 31 -2.45 3.01 -25.44
C ILE A 31 -3.80 3.66 -25.11
N GLY A 32 -4.59 4.02 -26.10
CA GLY A 32 -5.82 4.79 -25.93
C GLY A 32 -6.92 4.05 -25.16
N LEU A 33 -7.04 2.72 -25.34
CA LEU A 33 -8.08 1.93 -24.69
C LEU A 33 -7.93 1.92 -23.14
N PRO A 34 -6.74 1.64 -22.56
CA PRO A 34 -6.54 1.75 -21.13
C PRO A 34 -6.74 3.16 -20.58
N TYR A 35 -6.29 4.20 -21.33
CA TYR A 35 -6.51 5.58 -20.91
C TYR A 35 -7.99 5.98 -20.97
N ALA A 36 -8.72 5.58 -22.01
CA ALA A 36 -10.18 5.81 -22.09
C ALA A 36 -10.93 5.14 -20.94
N TRP A 37 -10.52 3.93 -20.57
CA TRP A 37 -11.05 3.23 -19.41
C TRP A 37 -10.79 4.00 -18.10
N LEU A 38 -9.55 4.44 -17.88
CA LEU A 38 -9.20 5.23 -16.70
C LEU A 38 -9.96 6.56 -16.65
N VAL A 39 -10.08 7.27 -17.77
CA VAL A 39 -10.85 8.52 -17.84
C VAL A 39 -12.31 8.26 -17.51
N LEU A 40 -12.93 7.23 -18.06
CA LEU A 40 -14.34 6.94 -17.85
C LEU A 40 -14.62 6.53 -16.40
N PHE A 41 -13.86 5.59 -15.86
CA PHE A 41 -14.16 4.97 -14.55
C PHE A 41 -13.50 5.69 -13.37
N PHE A 42 -12.50 6.52 -13.58
CA PHE A 42 -11.86 7.30 -12.54
C PHE A 42 -12.25 8.78 -12.61
N PHE A 43 -12.09 9.40 -13.78
CA PHE A 43 -12.26 10.85 -13.91
C PHE A 43 -13.73 11.29 -13.85
N VAL A 44 -14.66 10.52 -14.43
CA VAL A 44 -16.09 10.84 -14.38
C VAL A 44 -16.62 10.79 -12.95
N PRO A 45 -16.41 9.73 -12.13
CA PRO A 45 -16.79 9.74 -10.71
C PRO A 45 -16.11 10.86 -9.93
N PHE A 46 -14.83 11.16 -10.21
CA PHE A 46 -14.12 12.26 -9.58
C PHE A 46 -14.77 13.62 -9.88
N LEU A 47 -15.16 13.87 -11.13
CA LEU A 47 -15.91 15.08 -11.48
C LEU A 47 -17.27 15.17 -10.79
N LEU A 48 -17.95 14.04 -10.57
CA LEU A 48 -19.22 14.01 -9.81
C LEU A 48 -18.98 14.38 -8.35
N VAL A 49 -17.95 13.84 -7.70
CA VAL A 49 -17.58 14.22 -6.33
C VAL A 49 -17.19 15.69 -6.25
N PHE A 50 -16.39 16.17 -7.19
CA PHE A 50 -16.02 17.60 -7.28
C PHE A 50 -17.25 18.50 -7.45
N LYS A 51 -18.21 18.09 -8.30
CA LYS A 51 -19.49 18.78 -8.44
C LYS A 51 -20.24 18.85 -7.11
N ILE A 52 -20.35 17.75 -6.38
CA ILE A 52 -21.05 17.67 -5.09
C ILE A 52 -20.36 18.56 -4.05
N SER A 53 -19.03 18.62 -4.03
CA SER A 53 -18.29 19.44 -3.08
C SER A 53 -18.53 20.94 -3.22
N LEU A 54 -18.95 21.38 -4.40
CA LEU A 54 -19.32 22.78 -4.70
C LEU A 54 -20.83 23.07 -4.58
N SER A 55 -21.63 22.09 -4.14
CA SER A 55 -23.08 22.19 -4.03
C SER A 55 -23.52 22.28 -2.58
N ASP A 56 -24.64 22.99 -2.29
CA ASP A 56 -25.20 23.06 -0.96
C ASP A 56 -25.86 21.74 -0.57
N PRO A 57 -25.63 21.24 0.67
CA PRO A 57 -26.34 20.06 1.17
C PRO A 57 -27.82 20.38 1.40
N ILE A 58 -28.71 19.53 0.89
CA ILE A 58 -30.15 19.62 1.12
C ILE A 58 -30.70 18.31 1.67
N VAL A 59 -31.74 18.42 2.49
CA VAL A 59 -32.49 17.24 2.98
C VAL A 59 -33.42 16.79 1.86
N GLY A 60 -32.97 15.84 1.02
CA GLY A 60 -33.72 15.34 -0.11
C GLY A 60 -32.96 14.29 -0.90
N GLN A 61 -33.55 13.80 -2.00
CA GLN A 61 -32.87 12.89 -2.94
C GLN A 61 -32.87 13.53 -4.33
N PRO A 62 -31.72 13.88 -4.89
CA PRO A 62 -30.34 13.74 -4.35
C PRO A 62 -30.06 14.75 -3.21
N PRO A 63 -29.15 14.44 -2.27
CA PRO A 63 -28.88 15.26 -1.09
C PRO A 63 -28.00 16.50 -1.36
N PHE A 64 -28.03 17.04 -2.56
CA PHE A 64 -27.27 18.21 -3.00
C PHE A 64 -28.04 19.03 -4.03
N THR A 65 -27.82 20.34 -4.07
CA THR A 65 -28.43 21.24 -5.05
C THR A 65 -27.88 20.99 -6.45
N SER A 66 -28.72 21.20 -7.48
CA SER A 66 -28.21 21.18 -8.87
C SER A 66 -27.36 22.41 -9.12
N LEU A 67 -26.16 22.23 -9.75
CA LEU A 67 -25.31 23.35 -10.17
C LEU A 67 -25.98 24.25 -11.21
N PHE A 68 -26.92 23.71 -11.98
CA PHE A 68 -27.67 24.45 -12.99
C PHE A 68 -29.06 24.76 -12.43
N SER A 69 -29.31 26.03 -12.13
CA SER A 69 -30.63 26.47 -11.69
C SER A 69 -31.59 26.52 -12.87
N SER A 70 -32.69 25.78 -12.75
CA SER A 70 -33.73 25.73 -13.77
C SER A 70 -34.71 26.92 -13.75
N GLY A 71 -34.47 27.99 -12.98
CA GLY A 71 -35.42 29.06 -12.81
C GLY A 71 -34.98 30.35 -12.10
N GLY A 72 -33.68 30.61 -11.99
CA GLY A 72 -33.16 31.81 -11.29
C GLY A 72 -32.10 32.57 -12.08
N THR A 73 -31.82 33.80 -11.67
CA THR A 73 -30.90 34.77 -12.27
C THR A 73 -29.41 34.39 -12.23
N SER A 74 -29.05 33.31 -11.58
CA SER A 74 -27.68 32.78 -11.56
C SER A 74 -27.57 31.46 -12.30
N LEU A 75 -26.72 31.42 -13.33
CA LEU A 75 -26.47 30.23 -14.15
C LEU A 75 -25.70 29.11 -13.41
N LEU A 76 -25.04 29.43 -12.31
CA LEU A 76 -24.21 28.51 -11.54
C LEU A 76 -24.39 28.79 -10.02
N ASN A 77 -24.92 27.81 -9.29
CA ASN A 77 -24.92 27.82 -7.83
C ASN A 77 -23.65 27.13 -7.33
N ILE A 78 -22.57 27.90 -7.18
CA ILE A 78 -21.29 27.41 -6.64
C ILE A 78 -21.16 27.98 -5.24
N THR A 79 -21.08 27.08 -4.26
CA THR A 79 -20.91 27.45 -2.85
C THR A 79 -19.52 27.03 -2.37
N TRP A 80 -18.82 27.96 -1.77
CA TRP A 80 -17.53 27.71 -1.11
C TRP A 80 -17.67 27.47 0.40
N ASP A 81 -18.89 27.46 0.91
CA ASP A 81 -19.16 27.37 2.35
C ASP A 81 -18.75 26.01 2.93
N ASN A 82 -18.84 24.92 2.13
CA ASN A 82 -18.31 23.62 2.51
C ASN A 82 -16.81 23.66 2.82
N TYR A 83 -16.05 24.41 2.04
CA TYR A 83 -14.60 24.56 2.25
C TYR A 83 -14.29 25.49 3.42
N ARG A 84 -15.08 26.55 3.62
CA ARG A 84 -14.94 27.42 4.79
C ARG A 84 -15.24 26.65 6.07
N PHE A 85 -16.33 25.89 6.11
CA PHE A 85 -16.69 25.04 7.24
C PHE A 85 -15.57 24.06 7.61
N LEU A 86 -14.87 23.50 6.62
CA LEU A 86 -13.74 22.60 6.84
C LEU A 86 -12.55 23.29 7.56
N PHE A 87 -12.36 24.60 7.33
CA PHE A 87 -11.28 25.38 7.95
C PHE A 87 -11.71 26.09 9.23
N ASP A 88 -13.00 26.37 9.39
CA ASP A 88 -13.55 27.06 10.56
C ASP A 88 -13.76 26.09 11.74
N ASP A 89 -13.89 24.80 11.49
CA ASP A 89 -14.05 23.77 12.53
C ASP A 89 -12.72 23.08 12.80
N ASP A 90 -12.13 23.36 13.96
CA ASP A 90 -10.87 22.77 14.43
C ASP A 90 -10.90 21.23 14.47
N LEU A 91 -12.08 20.62 14.57
CA LEU A 91 -12.25 19.17 14.62
C LEU A 91 -11.68 18.49 13.37
N TYR A 92 -11.97 19.04 12.18
CA TYR A 92 -11.49 18.45 10.91
C TYR A 92 -9.97 18.57 10.77
N LEU A 93 -9.42 19.73 11.15
CA LEU A 93 -7.99 19.94 11.10
C LEU A 93 -7.24 19.01 12.06
N VAL A 94 -7.75 18.89 13.29
CA VAL A 94 -7.18 18.00 14.32
C VAL A 94 -7.26 16.54 13.87
N SER A 95 -8.41 16.09 13.33
CA SER A 95 -8.57 14.73 12.82
C SER A 95 -7.61 14.43 11.66
N TYR A 96 -7.47 15.38 10.73
CA TYR A 96 -6.53 15.24 9.62
C TYR A 96 -5.07 15.12 10.07
N LEU A 97 -4.66 15.98 11.02
CA LEU A 97 -3.30 15.93 11.59
C LEU A 97 -3.06 14.64 12.36
N LYS A 98 -4.05 14.14 13.11
CA LYS A 98 -3.99 12.83 13.77
C LYS A 98 -3.84 11.70 12.77
N SER A 99 -4.63 11.70 11.69
CA SER A 99 -4.52 10.69 10.61
C SER A 99 -3.11 10.69 10.01
N LEU A 100 -2.57 11.87 9.74
CA LEU A 100 -1.21 12.02 9.20
C LEU A 100 -0.15 11.51 10.19
N GLN A 101 -0.31 11.82 11.48
CA GLN A 101 0.59 11.35 12.54
C GLN A 101 0.54 9.82 12.66
N ILE A 102 -0.66 9.23 12.69
CA ILE A 102 -0.82 7.77 12.81
C ILE A 102 -0.24 7.08 11.57
N ALA A 103 -0.52 7.57 10.37
CA ALA A 103 0.03 7.02 9.14
C ALA A 103 1.57 7.10 9.11
N PHE A 104 2.15 8.23 9.54
CA PHE A 104 3.60 8.42 9.58
C PHE A 104 4.27 7.47 10.58
N ILE A 105 3.77 7.41 11.82
CA ILE A 105 4.32 6.52 12.85
C ILE A 105 4.18 5.05 12.44
N SER A 106 3.01 4.66 11.91
CA SER A 106 2.78 3.30 11.43
C SER A 106 3.71 2.93 10.29
N THR A 107 3.98 3.86 9.36
CA THR A 107 4.93 3.66 8.26
C THR A 107 6.36 3.46 8.79
N LEU A 108 6.78 4.25 9.77
CA LEU A 108 8.08 4.07 10.41
C LEU A 108 8.19 2.73 11.15
N LEU A 109 7.14 2.32 11.85
CA LEU A 109 7.09 1.01 12.51
C LEU A 109 7.13 -0.13 11.49
N CYS A 110 6.36 -0.03 10.39
CA CYS A 110 6.42 -0.99 9.29
C CYS A 110 7.81 -1.04 8.65
N LEU A 111 8.49 0.09 8.49
CA LEU A 111 9.85 0.13 7.96
C LEU A 111 10.84 -0.48 8.94
N ALA A 112 10.76 -0.14 10.21
CA ALA A 112 11.67 -0.64 11.26
C ALA A 112 11.60 -2.17 11.41
N LEU A 113 10.41 -2.77 11.29
CA LEU A 113 10.22 -4.22 11.33
C LEU A 113 10.34 -4.87 9.94
N GLY A 114 9.83 -4.20 8.90
CA GLY A 114 9.82 -4.72 7.54
C GLY A 114 11.22 -4.80 6.92
N TYR A 115 12.10 -3.83 7.21
CA TYR A 115 13.44 -3.83 6.64
C TYR A 115 14.30 -5.03 7.09
N PRO A 116 14.43 -5.34 8.41
CA PRO A 116 15.13 -6.54 8.85
C PRO A 116 14.51 -7.83 8.30
N LEU A 117 13.16 -7.91 8.23
CA LEU A 117 12.47 -9.06 7.65
C LEU A 117 12.78 -9.23 6.17
N ALA A 118 12.67 -8.16 5.38
CA ALA A 118 12.98 -8.16 3.95
C ALA A 118 14.46 -8.54 3.70
N TYR A 119 15.37 -7.99 4.52
CA TYR A 119 16.80 -8.30 4.44
C TYR A 119 17.09 -9.78 4.76
N ALA A 120 16.47 -10.32 5.82
CA ALA A 120 16.60 -11.72 6.18
C ALA A 120 16.06 -12.65 5.07
N ILE A 121 14.91 -12.29 4.46
CA ILE A 121 14.33 -13.05 3.36
C ILE A 121 15.23 -13.02 2.11
N ALA A 122 15.74 -11.83 1.76
CA ALA A 122 16.64 -11.67 0.60
C ALA A 122 17.94 -12.50 0.73
N ARG A 123 18.43 -12.67 1.96
CA ARG A 123 19.64 -13.45 2.26
C ARG A 123 19.36 -14.93 2.56
N ALA A 124 18.08 -15.32 2.67
CA ALA A 124 17.70 -16.70 2.94
C ALA A 124 18.00 -17.61 1.74
N ARG A 125 18.43 -18.86 2.03
CA ARG A 125 18.65 -19.89 1.01
C ARG A 125 17.31 -20.40 0.46
N PRO A 126 17.20 -20.73 -0.85
CA PRO A 126 16.09 -21.56 -1.34
C PRO A 126 16.14 -22.93 -0.67
N PRO A 127 15.05 -23.55 -0.20
CA PRO A 127 13.62 -23.16 -0.35
C PRO A 127 13.08 -22.22 0.74
N TRP A 128 13.82 -21.93 1.79
CA TRP A 128 13.35 -21.11 2.93
C TRP A 128 12.88 -19.71 2.52
N ARG A 129 13.54 -19.10 1.55
CA ARG A 129 13.14 -17.80 1.00
C ARG A 129 11.69 -17.79 0.52
N ASN A 130 11.31 -18.82 -0.26
CA ASN A 130 9.95 -18.93 -0.80
C ASN A 130 8.91 -19.18 0.32
N VAL A 131 9.28 -19.96 1.33
CA VAL A 131 8.42 -20.19 2.50
C VAL A 131 8.20 -18.91 3.30
N LEU A 132 9.26 -18.13 3.54
CA LEU A 132 9.16 -16.86 4.25
C LEU A 132 8.32 -15.83 3.49
N LEU A 133 8.50 -15.73 2.16
CA LEU A 133 7.64 -14.89 1.32
C LEU A 133 6.19 -15.33 1.38
N LEU A 134 5.93 -16.64 1.31
CA LEU A 134 4.56 -17.15 1.44
C LEU A 134 3.95 -16.79 2.79
N LEU A 135 4.71 -16.92 3.89
CA LEU A 135 4.24 -16.57 5.24
C LEU A 135 3.89 -15.07 5.37
N ILE A 136 4.65 -14.18 4.73
CA ILE A 136 4.35 -12.74 4.70
C ILE A 136 3.05 -12.47 3.93
N ILE A 137 2.78 -13.19 2.84
CA ILE A 137 1.60 -12.98 2.00
C ILE A 137 0.37 -13.70 2.55
N LEU A 138 0.55 -14.78 3.31
CA LEU A 138 -0.54 -15.63 3.80
C LEU A 138 -1.67 -14.86 4.51
N PRO A 139 -1.42 -13.81 5.33
CA PRO A 139 -2.47 -13.01 5.94
C PRO A 139 -3.43 -12.36 4.95
N PHE A 140 -3.00 -12.09 3.69
CA PHE A 140 -3.88 -11.50 2.68
C PHE A 140 -4.99 -12.44 2.16
N TRP A 141 -4.84 -13.74 2.36
CA TRP A 141 -5.86 -14.71 1.96
C TRP A 141 -7.05 -14.72 2.92
N THR A 142 -6.93 -14.08 4.07
CA THR A 142 -8.04 -13.91 5.01
C THR A 142 -8.70 -12.55 4.81
N SER A 143 -10.01 -12.47 5.13
CA SER A 143 -10.74 -11.20 5.10
C SER A 143 -10.08 -10.16 6.00
N PHE A 144 -10.02 -8.91 5.52
CA PHE A 144 -9.48 -7.78 6.28
C PHE A 144 -10.23 -7.58 7.62
N LEU A 145 -11.57 -7.58 7.58
CA LEU A 145 -12.40 -7.43 8.78
C LEU A 145 -12.16 -8.56 9.77
N LEU A 146 -12.05 -9.82 9.30
CA LEU A 146 -11.78 -10.95 10.18
C LEU A 146 -10.48 -10.76 10.95
N ARG A 147 -9.45 -10.24 10.32
CA ARG A 147 -8.16 -9.93 10.95
C ARG A 147 -8.29 -8.86 12.03
N VAL A 148 -9.05 -7.80 11.77
CA VAL A 148 -9.29 -6.72 12.74
C VAL A 148 -10.07 -7.26 13.96
N TYR A 149 -11.12 -8.06 13.74
CA TYR A 149 -11.85 -8.72 14.83
C TYR A 149 -10.99 -9.70 15.62
N ALA A 150 -10.09 -10.43 14.96
CA ALA A 150 -9.14 -11.29 15.65
C ALA A 150 -8.23 -10.47 16.59
N TRP A 151 -7.76 -9.30 16.16
CA TRP A 151 -6.99 -8.39 17.01
C TRP A 151 -7.81 -7.85 18.19
N MET A 152 -9.10 -7.56 18.02
CA MET A 152 -9.97 -7.21 19.16
C MET A 152 -10.02 -8.33 20.20
N GLY A 153 -10.13 -9.59 19.75
CA GLY A 153 -10.10 -10.74 20.66
C GLY A 153 -8.74 -10.95 21.35
N VAL A 154 -7.64 -10.70 20.64
CA VAL A 154 -6.28 -10.84 21.19
C VAL A 154 -5.94 -9.76 22.20
N LEU A 155 -6.35 -8.50 21.93
CA LEU A 155 -6.06 -7.32 22.76
C LEU A 155 -7.09 -7.07 23.86
N GLY A 156 -8.21 -7.77 23.86
CA GLY A 156 -9.27 -7.62 24.90
C GLY A 156 -8.78 -7.91 26.30
N ASP A 157 -9.54 -7.49 27.31
CA ASP A 157 -9.18 -7.66 28.74
C ASP A 157 -8.96 -9.13 29.12
N HIS A 158 -9.74 -10.04 28.53
CA HIS A 158 -9.58 -11.50 28.65
C HIS A 158 -8.91 -12.13 27.42
N GLY A 159 -8.20 -11.31 26.62
CA GLY A 159 -7.53 -11.75 25.41
C GLY A 159 -6.26 -12.56 25.66
N LEU A 160 -5.72 -13.11 24.57
CA LEU A 160 -4.53 -13.98 24.64
C LEU A 160 -3.32 -13.28 25.28
N ILE A 161 -3.11 -11.98 24.99
CA ILE A 161 -1.95 -11.23 25.52
C ILE A 161 -2.08 -11.07 27.03
N ASN A 162 -3.23 -10.60 27.53
CA ASN A 162 -3.44 -10.43 28.98
C ASN A 162 -3.37 -11.76 29.73
N ASN A 163 -3.98 -12.82 29.20
CA ASN A 163 -3.92 -14.15 29.81
C ASN A 163 -2.49 -14.70 29.87
N LEU A 164 -1.71 -14.50 28.80
CA LEU A 164 -0.32 -14.92 28.76
C LEU A 164 0.54 -14.15 29.77
N LEU A 165 0.38 -12.81 29.83
CA LEU A 165 1.12 -11.97 30.77
C LEU A 165 0.78 -12.28 32.24
N MET A 166 -0.49 -12.54 32.53
CA MET A 166 -0.93 -12.99 33.86
C MET A 166 -0.37 -14.38 34.20
N TRP A 167 -0.40 -15.31 33.26
CA TRP A 167 0.17 -16.65 33.46
C TRP A 167 1.68 -16.60 33.69
N LEU A 168 2.42 -15.71 33.05
CA LEU A 168 3.85 -15.48 33.28
C LEU A 168 4.14 -14.74 34.60
N GLY A 169 3.10 -14.29 35.33
CA GLY A 169 3.27 -13.50 36.54
C GLY A 169 3.82 -12.09 36.34
N MET A 170 3.78 -11.59 35.10
CA MET A 170 4.29 -10.24 34.76
C MET A 170 3.31 -9.13 35.14
N ILE A 171 2.02 -9.43 35.21
CA ILE A 171 0.95 -8.50 35.58
C ILE A 171 -0.04 -9.18 36.54
N GLU A 172 -0.54 -8.40 37.50
CA GLU A 172 -1.55 -8.87 38.47
C GLU A 172 -2.99 -8.60 38.01
N ARG A 173 -3.16 -7.64 37.10
CA ARG A 173 -4.47 -7.22 36.53
C ARG A 173 -4.36 -7.09 35.02
N PRO A 174 -5.46 -7.33 34.26
CA PRO A 174 -5.46 -7.16 32.81
C PRO A 174 -5.14 -5.70 32.44
N LEU A 175 -4.27 -5.54 31.47
CA LEU A 175 -3.93 -4.25 30.87
C LEU A 175 -5.01 -3.85 29.87
N LYS A 176 -5.44 -2.62 29.90
CA LYS A 176 -6.36 -2.05 28.91
C LYS A 176 -5.57 -1.77 27.63
N LEU A 177 -5.43 -2.81 26.78
CA LEU A 177 -4.72 -2.72 25.50
C LEU A 177 -5.65 -2.32 24.38
N LEU A 178 -6.89 -2.83 24.39
CA LEU A 178 -7.92 -2.49 23.42
C LEU A 178 -8.43 -1.05 23.64
N TYR A 179 -8.86 -0.39 22.58
CA TYR A 179 -9.30 1.01 22.57
C TYR A 179 -8.18 2.00 22.96
N THR A 180 -6.97 1.73 22.49
CA THR A 180 -5.79 2.59 22.67
C THR A 180 -5.12 2.86 21.33
N ASP A 181 -4.32 3.93 21.25
CA ASP A 181 -3.51 4.23 20.08
C ASP A 181 -2.53 3.08 19.74
N LEU A 182 -2.04 2.37 20.77
CA LEU A 182 -1.18 1.22 20.60
C LEU A 182 -1.90 0.10 19.81
N ALA A 183 -3.18 -0.16 20.11
CA ALA A 183 -3.97 -1.14 19.37
C ALA A 183 -4.12 -0.76 17.89
N VAL A 184 -4.31 0.54 17.61
CA VAL A 184 -4.39 1.08 16.25
C VAL A 184 -3.06 0.86 15.52
N TYR A 185 -1.93 1.21 16.13
CA TYR A 185 -0.61 1.00 15.53
C TYR A 185 -0.32 -0.48 15.25
N LEU A 186 -0.65 -1.38 16.17
CA LEU A 186 -0.49 -2.83 15.98
C LEU A 186 -1.39 -3.36 14.86
N GLY A 187 -2.64 -2.90 14.80
CA GLY A 187 -3.58 -3.28 13.74
C GLY A 187 -3.11 -2.84 12.35
N ILE A 188 -2.65 -1.58 12.22
CA ILE A 188 -2.11 -1.05 10.98
C ILE A 188 -0.80 -1.77 10.62
N LEU A 189 0.12 -1.91 11.57
CA LEU A 189 1.40 -2.61 11.37
C LEU A 189 1.19 -4.01 10.80
N TYR A 190 0.35 -4.82 11.45
CA TYR A 190 0.07 -6.17 10.99
C TYR A 190 -0.57 -6.20 9.60
N SER A 191 -1.52 -5.30 9.34
CA SER A 191 -2.27 -5.26 8.09
C SER A 191 -1.43 -4.79 6.90
N TYR A 192 -0.50 -3.85 7.14
CA TYR A 192 0.27 -3.21 6.08
C TYR A 192 1.73 -3.67 5.99
N LEU A 193 2.22 -4.49 6.94
CA LEU A 193 3.58 -5.03 6.91
C LEU A 193 3.98 -5.69 5.58
N PRO A 194 3.15 -6.52 4.93
CA PRO A 194 3.49 -7.11 3.64
C PRO A 194 3.70 -6.08 2.52
N TYR A 195 2.95 -4.96 2.53
CA TYR A 195 3.14 -3.88 1.55
C TYR A 195 4.49 -3.18 1.70
N MET A 196 5.05 -3.19 2.91
CA MET A 196 6.41 -2.69 3.15
C MET A 196 7.47 -3.73 2.74
N VAL A 197 7.28 -4.99 3.15
CA VAL A 197 8.29 -6.05 2.98
C VAL A 197 8.51 -6.40 1.52
N LEU A 198 7.45 -6.50 0.69
CA LEU A 198 7.57 -6.97 -0.69
C LEU A 198 8.42 -6.05 -1.59
N PRO A 199 8.22 -4.71 -1.62
CA PRO A 199 9.07 -3.82 -2.40
C PRO A 199 10.51 -3.75 -1.88
N LEU A 200 10.67 -3.81 -0.55
CA LEU A 200 12.00 -3.87 0.08
C LEU A 200 12.74 -5.13 -0.33
N TYR A 201 12.08 -6.28 -0.23
CA TYR A 201 12.64 -7.56 -0.68
C TYR A 201 13.04 -7.50 -2.15
N ALA A 202 12.16 -7.03 -3.03
CA ALA A 202 12.44 -6.93 -4.46
C ALA A 202 13.62 -6.01 -4.80
N SER A 203 13.86 -4.97 -3.98
CA SER A 203 15.01 -4.09 -4.10
C SER A 203 16.30 -4.76 -3.57
N LEU A 204 16.20 -5.41 -2.41
CA LEU A 204 17.35 -6.06 -1.75
C LEU A 204 17.81 -7.33 -2.47
N GLU A 205 16.89 -8.09 -3.10
CA GLU A 205 17.21 -9.28 -3.88
C GLU A 205 18.04 -8.96 -5.13
N ARG A 206 17.88 -7.76 -5.69
CA ARG A 206 18.63 -7.30 -6.87
C ARG A 206 20.04 -6.83 -6.56
N LEU A 207 20.41 -6.71 -5.29
CA LEU A 207 21.75 -6.27 -4.91
C LEU A 207 22.75 -7.38 -5.21
N ASP A 208 23.78 -7.01 -5.98
CA ASP A 208 24.85 -7.92 -6.32
C ASP A 208 25.66 -8.31 -5.06
N PRO A 209 25.77 -9.61 -4.73
CA PRO A 209 26.58 -10.07 -3.61
C PRO A 209 28.05 -9.64 -3.71
N ASP A 210 28.59 -9.53 -4.91
CA ASP A 210 30.00 -9.17 -5.16
C ASP A 210 30.32 -7.78 -4.60
N LEU A 211 29.36 -6.86 -4.51
CA LEU A 211 29.55 -5.54 -3.88
C LEU A 211 29.89 -5.66 -2.39
N HIS A 212 29.31 -6.63 -1.70
CA HIS A 212 29.56 -6.87 -0.28
C HIS A 212 30.93 -7.54 -0.07
N GLU A 213 31.29 -8.47 -0.95
CA GLU A 213 32.59 -9.16 -0.92
C GLU A 213 33.69 -8.16 -1.22
N ALA A 214 33.60 -7.35 -2.27
CA ALA A 214 34.56 -6.32 -2.59
C ALA A 214 34.77 -5.30 -1.46
N ALA A 215 33.69 -4.90 -0.79
CA ALA A 215 33.79 -4.00 0.37
C ALA A 215 34.50 -4.67 1.57
N ALA A 216 34.22 -5.96 1.80
CA ALA A 216 34.88 -6.72 2.85
C ALA A 216 36.41 -6.91 2.56
N ASP A 217 36.79 -7.15 1.31
CA ASP A 217 38.22 -7.23 0.87
C ASP A 217 38.95 -5.91 1.09
N LEU A 218 38.27 -4.78 0.99
CA LEU A 218 38.79 -3.45 1.34
C LEU A 218 38.81 -3.17 2.85
N GLY A 219 38.46 -4.15 3.69
CA GLY A 219 38.45 -4.02 5.14
C GLY A 219 37.28 -3.25 5.73
N ALA A 220 36.17 -3.04 4.99
CA ALA A 220 35.01 -2.35 5.50
C ALA A 220 34.31 -3.20 6.57
N ALA A 221 33.94 -2.57 7.71
CA ALA A 221 33.14 -3.22 8.74
C ALA A 221 31.74 -3.53 8.23
N PRO A 222 31.05 -4.61 8.70
CA PRO A 222 29.71 -4.98 8.23
C PRO A 222 28.68 -3.86 8.36
N LEU A 223 28.78 -3.02 9.38
CA LEU A 223 27.89 -1.86 9.57
C LEU A 223 28.14 -0.77 8.53
N SER A 224 29.41 -0.55 8.12
CA SER A 224 29.74 0.40 7.05
C SER A 224 29.22 -0.11 5.71
N VAL A 225 29.37 -1.41 5.41
CA VAL A 225 28.80 -2.03 4.20
C VAL A 225 27.29 -1.87 4.16
N PHE A 226 26.63 -2.09 5.29
CA PHE A 226 25.18 -1.89 5.39
C PHE A 226 24.78 -0.44 5.12
N ARG A 227 25.42 0.52 5.80
CA ARG A 227 25.07 1.94 5.72
C ARG A 227 25.43 2.56 4.36
N ASP A 228 26.60 2.22 3.81
CA ASP A 228 27.18 2.94 2.66
C ASP A 228 26.84 2.25 1.32
N ILE A 229 26.47 0.96 1.34
CA ILE A 229 26.13 0.18 0.14
C ILE A 229 24.67 -0.28 0.19
N THR A 230 24.30 -1.08 1.20
CA THR A 230 22.99 -1.75 1.20
C THR A 230 21.84 -0.73 1.34
N LEU A 231 21.95 0.19 2.29
CA LEU A 231 20.90 1.17 2.58
C LEU A 231 20.66 2.13 1.40
N PRO A 232 21.68 2.75 0.79
CA PRO A 232 21.45 3.63 -0.37
C PRO A 232 20.91 2.90 -1.59
N LEU A 233 21.38 1.70 -1.87
CA LEU A 233 20.92 0.91 -3.01
C LEU A 233 19.50 0.35 -2.80
N SER A 234 19.07 0.16 -1.55
CA SER A 234 17.68 -0.24 -1.22
C SER A 234 16.70 0.94 -1.12
N LEU A 235 17.15 2.19 -1.27
CA LEU A 235 16.34 3.39 -1.15
C LEU A 235 15.08 3.38 -2.06
N PRO A 236 15.14 2.92 -3.32
CA PRO A 236 13.93 2.80 -4.14
C PRO A 236 12.89 1.87 -3.53
N GLY A 237 13.31 0.76 -2.91
CA GLY A 237 12.42 -0.16 -2.19
C GLY A 237 11.84 0.46 -0.92
N ILE A 238 12.65 1.23 -0.17
CA ILE A 238 12.20 1.95 1.03
C ILE A 238 11.12 2.96 0.65
N ILE A 239 11.36 3.78 -0.36
CA ILE A 239 10.39 4.80 -0.81
C ILE A 239 9.11 4.13 -1.30
N ALA A 240 9.21 3.11 -2.17
CA ALA A 240 8.05 2.41 -2.70
C ALA A 240 7.23 1.74 -1.59
N GLY A 241 7.87 1.01 -0.67
CA GLY A 241 7.19 0.38 0.46
C GLY A 241 6.55 1.40 1.39
N SER A 242 7.27 2.50 1.70
CA SER A 242 6.74 3.57 2.55
C SER A 242 5.51 4.24 1.96
N LEU A 243 5.49 4.52 0.65
CA LEU A 243 4.32 5.09 -0.03
C LEU A 243 3.14 4.11 -0.06
N LEU A 244 3.40 2.81 -0.28
CA LEU A 244 2.37 1.77 -0.29
C LEU A 244 1.72 1.55 1.09
N VAL A 245 2.42 1.88 2.17
CA VAL A 245 1.87 1.85 3.54
C VAL A 245 1.24 3.19 3.90
N PHE A 246 1.92 4.29 3.66
CA PHE A 246 1.53 5.63 4.11
C PHE A 246 0.23 6.11 3.47
N ILE A 247 0.10 5.96 2.13
CA ILE A 247 -1.07 6.49 1.40
C ILE A 247 -2.38 5.83 1.88
N PRO A 248 -2.51 4.49 1.92
CA PRO A 248 -3.74 3.89 2.44
C PRO A 248 -3.92 4.09 3.95
N ALA A 249 -2.83 4.18 4.73
CA ALA A 249 -2.94 4.40 6.18
C ALA A 249 -3.52 5.77 6.56
N ILE A 250 -3.36 6.81 5.74
CA ILE A 250 -4.00 8.13 5.97
C ILE A 250 -5.53 8.01 5.90
N GLY A 251 -6.05 7.20 4.97
CA GLY A 251 -7.49 7.02 4.78
C GLY A 251 -8.07 5.80 5.52
N GLU A 252 -7.29 5.19 6.42
CA GLU A 252 -7.73 4.00 7.15
C GLU A 252 -8.74 4.38 8.25
N PHE A 253 -9.96 3.95 8.07
CA PHE A 253 -11.05 4.23 9.02
C PHE A 253 -11.41 3.02 9.87
N VAL A 254 -11.34 1.81 9.32
CA VAL A 254 -11.87 0.58 9.97
C VAL A 254 -11.05 0.19 11.19
N ILE A 255 -9.72 0.23 11.09
CA ILE A 255 -8.83 -0.14 12.20
C ILE A 255 -9.01 0.83 13.38
N PRO A 256 -8.92 2.17 13.19
CA PRO A 256 -9.16 3.12 14.28
C PRO A 256 -10.56 3.03 14.88
N SER A 257 -11.59 2.84 14.07
CA SER A 257 -12.98 2.75 14.58
C SER A 257 -13.24 1.50 15.42
N LEU A 258 -12.53 0.39 15.18
CA LEU A 258 -12.71 -0.88 15.88
C LEU A 258 -11.70 -1.08 17.02
N LEU A 259 -10.46 -0.69 16.83
CA LEU A 259 -9.37 -0.91 17.82
C LEU A 259 -9.03 0.34 18.60
N GLY A 260 -9.33 1.53 18.09
CA GLY A 260 -9.04 2.80 18.72
C GLY A 260 -10.06 3.20 19.79
N GLY A 261 -9.66 4.13 20.66
CA GLY A 261 -10.55 4.75 21.66
C GLY A 261 -11.40 5.87 21.08
N LEU A 262 -12.27 6.45 21.92
CA LEU A 262 -13.12 7.60 21.56
C LEU A 262 -12.30 8.82 21.11
N ASP A 263 -11.04 8.92 21.53
CA ASP A 263 -10.12 10.01 21.17
C ASP A 263 -9.28 9.71 19.92
N SER A 264 -9.39 8.52 19.34
CA SER A 264 -8.67 8.11 18.12
C SER A 264 -9.48 8.42 16.84
N LEU A 265 -10.14 9.58 16.79
CA LEU A 265 -10.81 10.07 15.59
C LEU A 265 -9.78 10.32 14.48
N MET A 266 -9.92 9.59 13.37
CA MET A 266 -9.21 9.81 12.10
C MET A 266 -10.19 10.33 11.07
#